data_cdadedcb4bc5a398f1da5eaa0279b7ec
#
_entry.id   cdadedcb4bc5a398f1da5eaa0279b7ec
#
_cell.length_a   1.000
_cell.length_b   1.000
_cell.length_c   1.000
_cell.angle_alpha   90.00
_cell.angle_beta   90.00
_cell.angle_gamma   90.00
#
_symmetry.space_group_name_H-M   'P 1'
#
loop_
_entity.id
_entity.type
_entity.pdbx_description
1 polymer ?
#
loop_
_entity_poly.entity_id
_entity_poly.type
_entity_poly.pdbx_seq_one_letter_code
_entity_poly.pdbx_strand_id
1 'polypeptide(L)'
;MPIQRPFNLNQWINEHRHLLKPPVGNQCAYDAEDFIVMVVGGPNSRKDYHWDEGEEFFYQLEGDITVKIQEDGKAVDVPIREGEIFLLPPRVPHNPVRGANTVGLVIERKRRNGEVDGLLWFCENCNEKLYEEYFVLEDITTQFQGVFKRFYGNEDLRTCKNCGSVMSPPSIVN
;
A
#
# COMPACT_ATOMS: atom_id res chain seq x y z
N MET A 1 -11.11 -27.32 -7.12
CA MET A 1 -11.68 -26.51 -6.02
C MET A 1 -13.10 -26.08 -6.37
N PRO A 2 -14.04 -25.96 -5.40
CA PRO A 2 -15.36 -25.47 -5.71
C PRO A 2 -15.28 -24.01 -6.18
N ILE A 3 -16.00 -23.68 -7.24
CA ILE A 3 -16.10 -22.31 -7.74
C ILE A 3 -16.84 -21.46 -6.71
N GLN A 4 -16.21 -20.39 -6.25
CA GLN A 4 -16.83 -19.42 -5.36
C GLN A 4 -18.00 -18.74 -6.06
N ARG A 5 -19.15 -18.67 -5.39
CA ARG A 5 -20.35 -18.04 -5.96
C ARG A 5 -20.27 -16.51 -5.85
N PRO A 6 -20.92 -15.78 -6.77
CA PRO A 6 -21.04 -14.33 -6.64
C PRO A 6 -21.66 -13.93 -5.31
N PHE A 7 -21.19 -12.84 -4.72
CA PHE A 7 -21.76 -12.24 -3.51
C PHE A 7 -21.93 -10.73 -3.72
N ASN A 8 -22.77 -10.12 -2.92
CA ASN A 8 -22.99 -8.67 -2.94
C ASN A 8 -21.82 -7.99 -2.19
N LEU A 9 -21.00 -7.22 -2.90
CA LEU A 9 -19.84 -6.56 -2.34
C LEU A 9 -20.20 -5.56 -1.23
N ASN A 10 -21.27 -4.77 -1.40
CA ASN A 10 -21.68 -3.81 -0.38
C ASN A 10 -22.15 -4.50 0.90
N GLN A 11 -22.87 -5.60 0.77
CA GLN A 11 -23.25 -6.42 1.92
C GLN A 11 -22.02 -6.99 2.61
N TRP A 12 -21.08 -7.54 1.85
CA TRP A 12 -19.84 -8.10 2.36
C TRP A 12 -19.02 -7.03 3.12
N ILE A 13 -18.88 -5.81 2.56
CA ILE A 13 -18.21 -4.69 3.24
C ILE A 13 -18.89 -4.37 4.57
N ASN A 14 -20.22 -4.31 4.61
CA ASN A 14 -20.95 -4.00 5.84
C ASN A 14 -20.74 -5.07 6.93
N GLU A 15 -20.72 -6.32 6.55
CA GLU A 15 -20.48 -7.46 7.46
C GLU A 15 -19.04 -7.47 8.00
N HIS A 16 -18.06 -7.03 7.20
CA HIS A 16 -16.63 -7.02 7.53
C HIS A 16 -16.07 -5.64 7.93
N ARG A 17 -16.91 -4.60 8.00
CA ARG A 17 -16.48 -3.23 8.27
C ARG A 17 -15.65 -3.05 9.53
N HIS A 18 -15.88 -3.87 10.54
CA HIS A 18 -15.11 -3.88 11.79
C HIS A 18 -13.65 -4.33 11.59
N LEU A 19 -13.36 -5.07 10.53
CA LEU A 19 -12.01 -5.54 10.13
C LEU A 19 -11.30 -4.58 9.18
N LEU A 20 -12.03 -3.61 8.60
CA LEU A 20 -11.49 -2.60 7.67
C LEU A 20 -10.96 -1.37 8.41
N LYS A 21 -10.33 -1.56 9.55
CA LYS A 21 -9.80 -0.52 10.43
C LYS A 21 -8.41 -0.91 10.94
N PRO A 22 -7.57 0.06 11.36
CA PRO A 22 -6.30 -0.24 11.99
C PRO A 22 -6.40 -1.27 13.12
N PRO A 23 -5.36 -2.09 13.35
CA PRO A 23 -4.03 -2.05 12.74
C PRO A 23 -3.95 -2.65 11.32
N VAL A 24 -4.89 -3.50 10.92
CA VAL A 24 -4.93 -4.13 9.60
C VAL A 24 -6.23 -3.73 8.92
N GLY A 25 -6.14 -2.85 7.93
CA GLY A 25 -7.30 -2.29 7.23
C GLY A 25 -7.70 -3.03 5.96
N ASN A 26 -7.06 -4.14 5.59
CA ASN A 26 -7.32 -4.90 4.36
C ASN A 26 -7.83 -6.30 4.65
N GLN A 27 -8.82 -6.70 3.87
CA GLN A 27 -9.40 -8.03 3.88
C GLN A 27 -9.42 -8.61 2.47
N CYS A 28 -8.95 -9.85 2.33
CA CYS A 28 -8.99 -10.55 1.05
C CYS A 28 -10.41 -11.07 0.81
N ALA A 29 -11.05 -10.57 -0.27
CA ALA A 29 -12.36 -11.05 -0.71
C ALA A 29 -12.24 -12.27 -1.65
N TYR A 30 -11.20 -12.28 -2.51
CA TYR A 30 -10.83 -13.40 -3.34
C TYR A 30 -9.32 -13.58 -3.34
N ASP A 31 -8.85 -14.79 -3.03
CA ASP A 31 -7.49 -15.25 -3.25
C ASP A 31 -7.56 -16.38 -4.29
N ALA A 32 -7.57 -15.99 -5.56
CA ALA A 32 -7.67 -16.89 -6.69
C ALA A 32 -6.28 -17.36 -7.16
N GLU A 33 -6.21 -18.01 -8.31
CA GLU A 33 -4.96 -18.54 -8.85
C GLU A 33 -4.03 -17.41 -9.32
N ASP A 34 -4.57 -16.46 -10.11
CA ASP A 34 -3.80 -15.36 -10.70
C ASP A 34 -4.00 -14.02 -9.99
N PHE A 35 -5.17 -13.79 -9.40
CA PHE A 35 -5.56 -12.51 -8.84
C PHE A 35 -5.84 -12.57 -7.34
N ILE A 36 -5.49 -11.47 -6.67
CA ILE A 36 -5.89 -11.17 -5.30
C ILE A 36 -6.85 -9.98 -5.37
N VAL A 37 -8.01 -10.11 -4.75
CA VAL A 37 -9.01 -9.05 -4.67
C VAL A 37 -9.15 -8.66 -3.20
N MET A 38 -8.72 -7.46 -2.87
CA MET A 38 -8.73 -6.94 -1.51
C MET A 38 -9.72 -5.81 -1.35
N VAL A 39 -10.43 -5.79 -0.23
CA VAL A 39 -11.16 -4.62 0.26
C VAL A 39 -10.28 -3.95 1.31
N VAL A 40 -9.98 -2.67 1.09
CA VAL A 40 -9.03 -1.92 1.90
C VAL A 40 -9.73 -0.72 2.53
N GLY A 41 -9.71 -0.65 3.86
CA GLY A 41 -10.24 0.46 4.62
C GLY A 41 -9.17 1.42 5.13
N GLY A 42 -9.61 2.60 5.59
CA GLY A 42 -8.79 3.60 6.27
C GLY A 42 -9.24 3.86 7.71
N PRO A 43 -8.47 4.63 8.49
CA PRO A 43 -7.27 5.37 8.07
C PRO A 43 -6.01 4.51 8.04
N ASN A 44 -4.98 4.98 7.34
CA ASN A 44 -3.62 4.49 7.48
C ASN A 44 -2.64 5.64 7.72
N SER A 45 -1.44 5.32 8.22
CA SER A 45 -0.38 6.31 8.49
C SER A 45 0.98 5.90 7.92
N ARG A 46 1.00 4.98 6.96
CA ARG A 46 2.22 4.50 6.32
C ARG A 46 2.95 5.64 5.59
N LYS A 47 4.28 5.60 5.63
CA LYS A 47 5.17 6.55 4.94
C LYS A 47 6.05 5.89 3.90
N ASP A 48 6.03 4.56 3.85
CA ASP A 48 6.72 3.77 2.82
C ASP A 48 5.97 3.83 1.50
N TYR A 49 6.73 3.73 0.44
CA TYR A 49 6.23 3.47 -0.90
C TYR A 49 6.44 1.99 -1.21
N HIS A 50 5.37 1.32 -1.58
CA HIS A 50 5.44 -0.03 -2.09
C HIS A 50 5.82 0.00 -3.56
N TRP A 51 6.56 -0.99 -4.00
CA TRP A 51 6.96 -1.20 -5.39
C TRP A 51 6.84 -2.69 -5.71
N ASP A 52 6.19 -3.02 -6.80
CA ASP A 52 6.12 -4.38 -7.32
C ASP A 52 6.18 -4.43 -8.85
N GLU A 53 6.28 -5.64 -9.40
CA GLU A 53 6.40 -5.85 -10.85
C GLU A 53 5.04 -6.01 -11.54
N GLY A 54 3.95 -5.96 -10.82
CA GLY A 54 2.59 -6.04 -11.30
C GLY A 54 1.93 -4.69 -11.52
N GLU A 55 0.79 -4.71 -12.19
CA GLU A 55 -0.16 -3.61 -12.18
C GLU A 55 -1.07 -3.73 -10.95
N GLU A 56 -1.51 -2.61 -10.40
CA GLU A 56 -2.44 -2.56 -9.29
C GLU A 56 -3.67 -1.75 -9.68
N PHE A 57 -4.84 -2.37 -9.64
CA PHE A 57 -6.11 -1.72 -9.97
C PHE A 57 -6.81 -1.25 -8.70
N PHE A 58 -7.14 0.04 -8.66
CA PHE A 58 -7.89 0.68 -7.60
C PHE A 58 -9.30 1.03 -8.06
N TYR A 59 -10.28 0.75 -7.23
CA TYR A 59 -11.63 1.29 -7.34
C TYR A 59 -12.05 1.86 -5.99
N GLN A 60 -12.27 3.17 -5.91
CA GLN A 60 -12.63 3.81 -4.66
C GLN A 60 -14.13 3.75 -4.46
N LEU A 61 -14.57 3.04 -3.41
CA LEU A 61 -15.98 2.74 -3.13
C LEU A 61 -16.61 3.74 -2.17
N GLU A 62 -15.90 4.15 -1.13
CA GLU A 62 -16.39 5.09 -0.11
C GLU A 62 -15.28 6.08 0.26
N GLY A 63 -15.60 7.39 0.16
CA GLY A 63 -14.69 8.49 0.44
C GLY A 63 -13.51 8.58 -0.52
N ASP A 64 -12.78 9.67 -0.48
CA ASP A 64 -11.64 9.94 -1.36
C ASP A 64 -10.33 9.48 -0.73
N ILE A 65 -9.37 9.08 -1.57
CA ILE A 65 -7.99 8.77 -1.17
C ILE A 65 -6.98 9.50 -2.05
N THR A 66 -5.73 9.51 -1.62
CA THR A 66 -4.61 9.96 -2.45
C THR A 66 -3.59 8.84 -2.57
N VAL A 67 -3.26 8.43 -3.78
CA VAL A 67 -2.11 7.57 -4.04
C VAL A 67 -0.91 8.46 -4.35
N LYS A 68 0.04 8.53 -3.41
CA LYS A 68 1.32 9.21 -3.68
C LYS A 68 2.19 8.30 -4.53
N ILE A 69 2.70 8.80 -5.63
CA ILE A 69 3.61 8.06 -6.51
C ILE A 69 4.95 8.78 -6.66
N GLN A 70 5.97 8.04 -7.08
CA GLN A 70 7.21 8.61 -7.56
C GLN A 70 7.23 8.54 -9.09
N GLU A 71 7.18 9.68 -9.75
CA GLU A 71 7.18 9.82 -11.20
C GLU A 71 8.32 10.77 -11.62
N ASP A 72 9.23 10.30 -12.47
CA ASP A 72 10.38 11.06 -12.94
C ASP A 72 11.20 11.73 -11.81
N GLY A 73 11.38 11.03 -10.70
CA GLY A 73 12.12 11.52 -9.53
C GLY A 73 11.40 12.58 -8.70
N LYS A 74 10.09 12.72 -8.88
CA LYS A 74 9.24 13.65 -8.12
C LYS A 74 8.11 12.91 -7.42
N ALA A 75 7.77 13.39 -6.23
CA ALA A 75 6.55 12.98 -5.56
C ALA A 75 5.34 13.62 -6.25
N VAL A 76 4.38 12.81 -6.66
CA VAL A 76 3.14 13.24 -7.29
C VAL A 76 1.96 12.67 -6.51
N ASP A 77 0.99 13.51 -6.21
CA ASP A 77 -0.25 13.12 -5.55
C ASP A 77 -1.33 12.83 -6.61
N VAL A 78 -1.79 11.58 -6.66
CA VAL A 78 -2.87 11.13 -7.53
C VAL A 78 -4.13 10.94 -6.68
N PRO A 79 -5.07 11.89 -6.70
CA PRO A 79 -6.33 11.72 -6.00
C PRO A 79 -7.21 10.70 -6.73
N ILE A 80 -7.85 9.80 -5.98
CA ILE A 80 -8.89 8.90 -6.46
C ILE A 80 -10.14 9.19 -5.65
N ARG A 81 -11.16 9.78 -6.29
CA ARG A 81 -12.41 10.13 -5.63
C ARG A 81 -13.34 8.93 -5.55
N GLU A 82 -14.33 9.03 -4.67
CA GLU A 82 -15.40 8.03 -4.62
C GLU A 82 -16.02 7.80 -6.00
N GLY A 83 -16.12 6.54 -6.40
CA GLY A 83 -16.59 6.12 -7.73
C GLY A 83 -15.53 6.08 -8.83
N GLU A 84 -14.33 6.62 -8.58
CA GLU A 84 -13.24 6.60 -9.58
C GLU A 84 -12.43 5.31 -9.53
N ILE A 85 -11.83 4.99 -10.67
CA ILE A 85 -10.89 3.88 -10.85
C ILE A 85 -9.52 4.42 -11.27
N PHE A 86 -8.46 3.70 -10.88
CA PHE A 86 -7.10 3.99 -11.29
C PHE A 86 -6.35 2.68 -11.54
N LEU A 87 -5.68 2.56 -12.68
CA LEU A 87 -4.75 1.48 -12.95
C LEU A 87 -3.33 2.00 -12.81
N LEU A 88 -2.67 1.61 -11.74
CA LEU A 88 -1.28 1.94 -11.48
C LEU A 88 -0.39 1.02 -12.33
N PRO A 89 0.52 1.59 -13.14
CA PRO A 89 1.49 0.80 -13.91
C PRO A 89 2.45 0.02 -13.01
N PRO A 90 3.05 -1.08 -13.51
CA PRO A 90 4.05 -1.84 -12.77
C PRO A 90 5.28 -0.99 -12.48
N ARG A 91 5.99 -1.32 -11.40
CA ARG A 91 7.27 -0.71 -10.99
C ARG A 91 7.20 0.77 -10.63
N VAL A 92 6.04 1.29 -10.32
CA VAL A 92 5.86 2.65 -9.80
C VAL A 92 5.81 2.61 -8.28
N PRO A 93 6.78 3.22 -7.57
CA PRO A 93 6.70 3.33 -6.12
C PRO A 93 5.48 4.15 -5.72
N HIS A 94 4.64 3.59 -4.86
CA HIS A 94 3.36 4.19 -4.50
C HIS A 94 3.01 4.01 -3.02
N ASN A 95 2.28 4.97 -2.48
CA ASN A 95 1.79 4.99 -1.11
C ASN A 95 0.32 5.41 -1.10
N PRO A 96 -0.64 4.49 -0.98
CA PRO A 96 -2.05 4.83 -0.84
C PRO A 96 -2.34 5.43 0.54
N VAL A 97 -2.56 6.74 0.60
CA VAL A 97 -2.93 7.47 1.81
C VAL A 97 -4.44 7.48 1.95
N ARG A 98 -4.95 6.85 3.00
CA ARG A 98 -6.38 6.66 3.26
C ARG A 98 -6.79 7.42 4.50
N GLY A 99 -7.84 8.24 4.38
CA GLY A 99 -8.50 8.89 5.51
C GLY A 99 -9.44 7.95 6.28
N ALA A 100 -10.00 8.44 7.38
CA ALA A 100 -11.00 7.70 8.13
C ALA A 100 -12.26 7.46 7.28
N ASN A 101 -12.90 6.31 7.47
CA ASN A 101 -14.13 5.89 6.79
C ASN A 101 -14.03 5.77 5.26
N THR A 102 -12.83 5.59 4.74
CA THR A 102 -12.63 5.26 3.32
C THR A 102 -12.64 3.75 3.12
N VAL A 103 -13.20 3.30 2.00
CA VAL A 103 -13.19 1.90 1.57
C VAL A 103 -12.90 1.87 0.07
N GLY A 104 -11.95 1.05 -0.33
CA GLY A 104 -11.61 0.82 -1.74
C GLY A 104 -11.42 -0.66 -2.05
N LEU A 105 -11.57 -1.00 -3.31
CA LEU A 105 -11.21 -2.29 -3.86
C LEU A 105 -9.83 -2.16 -4.48
N VAL A 106 -8.96 -3.12 -4.18
CA VAL A 106 -7.64 -3.23 -4.79
C VAL A 106 -7.53 -4.62 -5.40
N ILE A 107 -7.18 -4.66 -6.68
CA ILE A 107 -6.97 -5.91 -7.39
C ILE A 107 -5.56 -5.92 -7.94
N GLU A 108 -4.81 -6.94 -7.60
CA GLU A 108 -3.47 -7.18 -8.11
C GLU A 108 -3.31 -8.63 -8.53
N ARG A 109 -2.36 -8.90 -9.40
CA ARG A 109 -1.97 -10.29 -9.69
C ARG A 109 -1.00 -10.80 -8.64
N LYS A 110 -1.00 -12.10 -8.43
CA LYS A 110 0.04 -12.76 -7.62
C LYS A 110 1.41 -12.60 -8.27
N ARG A 111 2.43 -12.52 -7.43
CA ARG A 111 3.82 -12.46 -7.87
C ARG A 111 4.17 -13.75 -8.61
N ARG A 112 4.84 -13.59 -9.74
CA ARG A 112 5.41 -14.71 -10.50
C ARG A 112 6.73 -15.13 -9.87
N ASN A 113 7.20 -16.33 -10.24
CA ASN A 113 8.47 -16.82 -9.71
C ASN A 113 9.63 -15.89 -10.11
N GLY A 114 10.39 -15.46 -9.10
CA GLY A 114 11.53 -14.55 -9.25
C GLY A 114 11.18 -13.06 -9.20
N GLU A 115 9.90 -12.68 -9.17
CA GLU A 115 9.50 -11.28 -8.95
C GLU A 115 9.75 -10.87 -7.49
N VAL A 116 10.05 -9.59 -7.31
CA VAL A 116 10.34 -9.01 -6.01
C VAL A 116 9.36 -7.89 -5.69
N ASP A 117 9.14 -7.69 -4.40
CA ASP A 117 8.51 -6.49 -3.86
C ASP A 117 9.58 -5.58 -3.29
N GLY A 118 9.33 -4.28 -3.29
CA GLY A 118 10.20 -3.27 -2.72
C GLY A 118 9.46 -2.38 -1.73
N LEU A 119 10.16 -1.98 -0.68
CA LEU A 119 9.74 -0.91 0.21
C LEU A 119 10.75 0.22 0.15
N LEU A 120 10.27 1.42 -0.16
CA LEU A 120 11.11 2.59 -0.37
C LEU A 120 10.64 3.74 0.52
N TRP A 121 11.57 4.58 0.95
CA TRP A 121 11.27 5.81 1.69
C TRP A 121 11.95 6.99 1.04
N PHE A 122 11.22 8.10 0.96
CA PHE A 122 11.69 9.36 0.41
C PHE A 122 11.56 10.46 1.46
N CYS A 123 12.51 11.38 1.47
CA CYS A 123 12.52 12.50 2.40
C CYS A 123 11.26 13.36 2.22
N GLU A 124 10.52 13.58 3.31
CA GLU A 124 9.30 14.40 3.29
C GLU A 124 9.58 15.89 3.00
N ASN A 125 10.86 16.34 3.11
CA ASN A 125 11.25 17.71 2.85
C ASN A 125 11.78 17.96 1.43
N CYS A 126 12.59 17.05 0.87
CA CYS A 126 13.26 17.29 -0.42
C CYS A 126 13.12 16.14 -1.43
N ASN A 127 12.34 15.12 -1.10
CA ASN A 127 12.10 13.93 -1.92
C ASN A 127 13.35 13.08 -2.25
N GLU A 128 14.49 13.32 -1.60
CA GLU A 128 15.66 12.43 -1.73
C GLU A 128 15.32 11.05 -1.19
N LYS A 129 15.76 9.99 -1.88
CA LYS A 129 15.55 8.63 -1.42
C LYS A 129 16.37 8.37 -0.14
N LEU A 130 15.70 7.96 0.93
CA LEU A 130 16.31 7.65 2.23
C LEU A 130 16.78 6.21 2.30
N TYR A 131 15.92 5.28 1.88
CA TYR A 131 16.16 3.84 1.99
C TYR A 131 15.33 3.08 0.96
N GLU A 132 15.82 1.93 0.56
CA GLU A 132 15.06 0.95 -0.21
C GLU A 132 15.50 -0.47 0.15
N GLU A 133 14.58 -1.41 0.13
CA GLU A 133 14.85 -2.82 0.31
C GLU A 133 13.92 -3.64 -0.58
N TYR A 134 14.49 -4.56 -1.35
CA TYR A 134 13.76 -5.46 -2.24
C TYR A 134 13.90 -6.90 -1.75
N PHE A 135 12.83 -7.68 -1.86
CA PHE A 135 12.78 -9.06 -1.40
C PHE A 135 11.73 -9.87 -2.17
N VAL A 136 11.93 -11.18 -2.25
CA VAL A 136 10.88 -12.09 -2.71
C VAL A 136 9.80 -12.15 -1.64
N LEU A 137 8.57 -11.77 -2.00
CA LEU A 137 7.46 -11.75 -1.06
C LEU A 137 6.87 -13.15 -0.85
N GLU A 138 7.05 -13.69 0.35
CA GLU A 138 6.45 -14.95 0.80
C GLU A 138 5.30 -14.71 1.78
N ASP A 139 5.48 -13.76 2.70
CA ASP A 139 4.50 -13.37 3.71
C ASP A 139 4.57 -11.85 3.95
N ILE A 140 3.55 -11.15 3.46
CA ILE A 140 3.46 -9.68 3.57
C ILE A 140 3.49 -9.21 5.03
N THR A 141 2.89 -9.97 5.94
CA THR A 141 2.73 -9.55 7.34
C THR A 141 4.08 -9.53 8.06
N THR A 142 4.85 -10.59 7.95
CA THR A 142 6.11 -10.74 8.67
C THR A 142 7.26 -10.02 7.99
N GLN A 143 7.34 -10.07 6.66
CA GLN A 143 8.44 -9.46 5.91
C GLN A 143 8.38 -7.93 5.95
N PHE A 144 7.21 -7.32 5.72
CA PHE A 144 7.05 -5.86 5.80
C PHE A 144 7.39 -5.34 7.19
N GLN A 145 6.92 -5.99 8.25
CA GLN A 145 7.26 -5.61 9.62
C GLN A 145 8.78 -5.66 9.89
N GLY A 146 9.46 -6.67 9.35
CA GLY A 146 10.91 -6.78 9.44
C GLY A 146 11.64 -5.59 8.80
N VAL A 147 11.20 -5.18 7.61
CA VAL A 147 11.77 -4.02 6.89
C VAL A 147 11.44 -2.71 7.63
N PHE A 148 10.21 -2.53 8.10
CA PHE A 148 9.82 -1.36 8.89
C PHE A 148 10.66 -1.22 10.16
N LYS A 149 10.89 -2.32 10.87
CA LYS A 149 11.72 -2.32 12.08
C LYS A 149 13.17 -1.92 11.79
N ARG A 150 13.75 -2.38 10.69
CA ARG A 150 15.10 -1.98 10.27
C ARG A 150 15.17 -0.50 9.96
N PHE A 151 14.27 0.01 9.14
CA PHE A 151 14.26 1.41 8.75
C PHE A 151 13.93 2.34 9.92
N TYR A 152 12.80 2.15 10.60
CA TYR A 152 12.35 3.04 11.66
C TYR A 152 13.20 2.93 12.93
N GLY A 153 13.83 1.78 13.18
CA GLY A 153 14.74 1.57 14.31
C GLY A 153 16.12 2.20 14.13
N ASN A 154 16.48 2.68 12.93
CA ASN A 154 17.78 3.24 12.62
C ASN A 154 17.66 4.70 12.17
N GLU A 155 18.12 5.64 13.00
CA GLU A 155 18.06 7.07 12.71
C GLU A 155 18.91 7.46 11.50
N ASP A 156 20.06 6.82 11.29
CA ASP A 156 20.90 7.10 10.13
C ASP A 156 20.20 6.80 8.80
N LEU A 157 19.37 5.75 8.74
CA LEU A 157 18.56 5.44 7.58
C LEU A 157 17.44 6.45 7.35
N ARG A 158 16.92 7.03 8.43
CA ARG A 158 15.85 8.05 8.39
C ARG A 158 16.37 9.46 8.18
N THR A 159 17.69 9.67 8.29
CA THR A 159 18.33 10.98 8.12
C THR A 159 18.65 11.22 6.65
N CYS A 160 18.05 12.25 6.08
CA CYS A 160 18.28 12.63 4.69
C CYS A 160 19.71 13.12 4.49
N LYS A 161 20.45 12.49 3.59
CA LYS A 161 21.84 12.86 3.28
C LYS A 161 21.93 14.17 2.49
N ASN A 162 20.84 14.60 1.83
CA ASN A 162 20.80 15.84 1.06
C ASN A 162 20.45 17.07 1.91
N CYS A 163 19.43 16.98 2.77
CA CYS A 163 18.93 18.17 3.50
C CYS A 163 19.02 18.06 5.04
N GLY A 164 19.47 16.93 5.58
CA GLY A 164 19.61 16.72 7.03
C GLY A 164 18.31 16.45 7.79
N SER A 165 17.15 16.50 7.13
CA SER A 165 15.86 16.21 7.79
C SER A 165 15.79 14.75 8.24
N VAL A 166 15.25 14.50 9.42
CA VAL A 166 15.04 13.17 9.98
C VAL A 166 13.56 12.80 9.89
N MET A 167 13.25 11.71 9.20
CA MET A 167 11.89 11.20 9.13
C MET A 167 11.46 10.59 10.46
N SER A 168 10.35 11.07 11.02
CA SER A 168 9.75 10.47 12.21
C SER A 168 9.01 9.19 11.83
N PRO A 169 9.04 8.15 12.68
CA PRO A 169 8.16 7.00 12.50
C PRO A 169 6.69 7.42 12.44
N PRO A 170 5.82 6.67 11.76
CA PRO A 170 4.39 6.95 11.77
C PRO A 170 3.83 6.84 13.19
N SER A 171 2.77 7.61 13.48
CA SER A 171 2.12 7.64 14.81
C SER A 171 1.45 6.31 15.17
N ILE A 172 1.13 5.50 14.19
CA ILE A 172 0.61 4.14 14.33
C ILE A 172 1.51 3.26 13.46
N VAL A 173 2.33 2.41 14.08
CA VAL A 173 3.07 1.37 13.38
C VAL A 173 2.09 0.21 13.21
N ASN A 174 1.61 0.02 12.01
CA ASN A 174 0.75 -1.12 11.65
C ASN A 174 1.60 -2.36 11.44
#